data_e7e38ce7e766dab429ea27d1690b5faa
#
_entry.id   e7e38ce7e766dab429ea27d1690b5faa
#
_cell.length_a   1.000
_cell.length_b   1.000
_cell.length_c   1.000
_cell.angle_alpha   90.00
_cell.angle_beta   90.00
_cell.angle_gamma   90.00
#
_symmetry.space_group_name_H-M   'P 1'
#
loop_
_entity.id
_entity.type
_entity.pdbx_description
1 polymer ?
#
loop_
_entity_poly.entity_id
_entity_poly.type
_entity_poly.pdbx_seq_one_letter_code
_entity_poly.pdbx_strand_id
1 'polypeptide(L)'
;MLNYFELVLIKGHKDTRVKSGQSYDTITLAEIAQMAEVPNRLCKLDAPALIASTYNAPDARSHAAQRKHGCFHAFVLDVDEGNTSLKQLNQALSAICGNCARIVYATSSATADAPKWRAIIPFKSPVTGQEYEQLQQALFASLAAHNITCDQAMKGAAQMSFLPNVPPDKRGEDGAPKYYEYLVCKADSLSQPPQCLLDMAEKIAQRDIEAQLIAAEVARDRAQKRRKRHEHSEMLSPIEQFNEDHDLTQMLLECGWEPRGRACYASPYSHSKGPSVYVYDQRAVSFTSSDAGQLGKETANGWTTYDAWDVFVARVHGGSERAALDNYCEVSGYNQVKLHTIVKKWGQS
;
A
#
# COMPACT_ATOMS: atom_id res chain seq x y z
N MET A 1 10.70 3.17 -31.96
CA MET A 1 9.57 2.21 -32.19
C MET A 1 8.98 1.83 -30.84
N LEU A 2 7.73 2.28 -30.54
CA LEU A 2 7.07 2.08 -29.24
C LEU A 2 6.10 0.87 -29.22
N ASN A 3 6.22 -0.06 -30.15
CA ASN A 3 5.20 -1.08 -30.43
C ASN A 3 5.52 -2.50 -29.93
N TYR A 4 6.37 -2.66 -28.92
CA TYR A 4 6.83 -4.01 -28.57
C TYR A 4 6.00 -4.74 -27.52
N PHE A 5 5.15 -4.04 -26.75
CA PHE A 5 4.45 -4.67 -25.63
C PHE A 5 3.01 -4.18 -25.56
N GLU A 6 2.13 -5.12 -25.24
CA GLU A 6 0.72 -4.87 -24.93
C GLU A 6 0.56 -4.91 -23.40
N LEU A 7 0.32 -3.75 -22.81
CA LEU A 7 0.12 -3.60 -21.37
C LEU A 7 -1.36 -3.75 -21.02
N VAL A 8 -1.66 -4.16 -19.79
CA VAL A 8 -3.05 -4.33 -19.33
C VAL A 8 -3.81 -3.01 -19.36
N LEU A 9 -4.95 -2.99 -20.04
CA LEU A 9 -5.86 -1.85 -20.13
C LEU A 9 -7.09 -2.07 -19.25
N ILE A 10 -7.34 -1.15 -18.35
CA ILE A 10 -8.52 -1.05 -17.50
C ILE A 10 -9.43 0.03 -18.07
N LYS A 11 -10.66 -0.30 -18.47
CA LYS A 11 -11.61 0.61 -19.14
C LYS A 11 -12.40 1.51 -18.18
N GLY A 12 -11.84 1.86 -17.03
CA GLY A 12 -12.47 2.66 -16.01
C GLY A 12 -12.41 2.00 -14.64
N HIS A 13 -12.65 2.76 -13.60
CA HIS A 13 -12.48 2.29 -12.22
C HIS A 13 -13.32 1.04 -11.89
N LYS A 14 -14.50 0.89 -12.48
CA LYS A 14 -15.43 -0.22 -12.27
C LYS A 14 -15.14 -1.45 -13.09
N ASP A 15 -14.18 -1.40 -14.04
CA ASP A 15 -13.82 -2.56 -14.87
C ASP A 15 -13.15 -3.65 -14.01
N THR A 16 -13.92 -4.68 -13.66
CA THR A 16 -13.46 -5.84 -12.91
C THR A 16 -13.84 -7.11 -13.66
N ARG A 17 -12.89 -8.01 -13.88
CA ARG A 17 -13.06 -9.19 -14.72
C ARG A 17 -13.16 -10.51 -13.95
N VAL A 18 -12.91 -10.50 -12.65
CA VAL A 18 -12.92 -11.72 -11.81
C VAL A 18 -14.22 -12.50 -11.91
N LYS A 19 -15.39 -11.81 -11.94
CA LYS A 19 -16.69 -12.47 -12.03
C LYS A 19 -17.02 -12.99 -13.45
N SER A 20 -16.56 -12.29 -14.48
CA SER A 20 -16.82 -12.68 -15.89
C SER A 20 -15.85 -13.75 -16.38
N GLY A 21 -14.71 -13.94 -15.74
CA GLY A 21 -13.64 -14.83 -16.18
C GLY A 21 -12.94 -14.37 -17.47
N GLN A 22 -13.23 -13.15 -17.96
CA GLN A 22 -12.62 -12.61 -19.17
C GLN A 22 -11.30 -11.91 -18.88
N SER A 23 -10.34 -12.04 -19.78
CA SER A 23 -9.10 -11.26 -19.72
C SER A 23 -9.37 -9.76 -19.88
N TYR A 24 -8.49 -8.94 -19.32
CA TYR A 24 -8.49 -7.51 -19.59
C TYR A 24 -8.02 -7.25 -21.02
N ASP A 25 -8.49 -6.15 -21.59
CA ASP A 25 -7.98 -5.63 -22.84
C ASP A 25 -6.52 -5.21 -22.68
N THR A 26 -5.86 -4.93 -23.80
CA THR A 26 -4.47 -4.48 -23.81
C THR A 26 -4.32 -3.15 -24.53
N ILE A 27 -3.23 -2.45 -24.29
CA ILE A 27 -2.88 -1.18 -24.92
C ILE A 27 -1.39 -1.13 -25.21
N THR A 28 -1.03 -0.60 -26.35
CA THR A 28 0.36 -0.40 -26.77
C THR A 28 0.89 0.95 -26.33
N LEU A 29 2.20 1.08 -26.21
CA LEU A 29 2.85 2.36 -25.93
C LEU A 29 2.64 3.41 -27.01
N ALA A 30 2.42 2.96 -28.27
CA ALA A 30 2.12 3.87 -29.38
C ALA A 30 0.72 4.50 -29.22
N GLU A 31 -0.27 3.72 -28.80
CA GLU A 31 -1.62 4.24 -28.49
C GLU A 31 -1.58 5.19 -27.31
N ILE A 32 -0.78 4.89 -26.28
CA ILE A 32 -0.60 5.80 -25.12
C ILE A 32 0.08 7.10 -25.57
N ALA A 33 1.07 7.04 -26.45
CA ALA A 33 1.72 8.24 -27.00
C ALA A 33 0.72 9.10 -27.79
N GLN A 34 -0.15 8.49 -28.61
CA GLN A 34 -1.24 9.21 -29.30
C GLN A 34 -2.23 9.83 -28.31
N MET A 35 -2.59 9.10 -27.23
CA MET A 35 -3.41 9.65 -26.17
C MET A 35 -2.72 10.82 -25.44
N ALA A 36 -1.40 10.81 -25.30
CA ALA A 36 -0.67 11.94 -24.72
C ALA A 36 -0.73 13.19 -25.62
N GLU A 37 -0.72 13.01 -26.93
CA GLU A 37 -0.89 14.12 -27.90
C GLU A 37 -2.34 14.62 -27.92
N VAL A 38 -3.33 13.69 -27.80
CA VAL A 38 -4.76 14.00 -27.82
C VAL A 38 -5.45 13.31 -26.64
N PRO A 39 -5.48 13.94 -25.46
CA PRO A 39 -6.00 13.30 -24.24
C PRO A 39 -7.51 13.06 -24.32
N ASN A 40 -7.94 11.95 -23.74
CA ASN A 40 -9.36 11.58 -23.61
C ASN A 40 -10.17 12.71 -22.94
N ARG A 41 -11.50 12.67 -23.11
CA ARG A 41 -12.47 13.65 -22.58
C ARG A 41 -13.49 12.99 -21.66
N LEU A 42 -13.00 12.12 -20.76
CA LEU A 42 -13.86 11.30 -19.91
C LEU A 42 -13.88 11.82 -18.48
N CYS A 43 -14.97 11.59 -17.76
CA CYS A 43 -15.00 11.77 -16.32
C CYS A 43 -13.97 10.85 -15.64
N LYS A 44 -13.44 11.26 -14.48
CA LYS A 44 -12.33 10.55 -13.80
C LYS A 44 -12.64 9.06 -13.56
N LEU A 45 -13.87 8.69 -13.23
CA LEU A 45 -14.27 7.31 -12.96
C LEU A 45 -14.33 6.43 -14.22
N ASP A 46 -14.53 7.05 -15.38
CA ASP A 46 -14.63 6.37 -16.68
C ASP A 46 -13.30 6.43 -17.45
N ALA A 47 -12.33 7.18 -16.94
CA ALA A 47 -11.02 7.30 -17.55
C ALA A 47 -10.28 5.96 -17.53
N PRO A 48 -9.71 5.53 -18.66
CA PRO A 48 -8.95 4.29 -18.73
C PRO A 48 -7.64 4.42 -17.93
N ALA A 49 -7.16 3.28 -17.47
CA ALA A 49 -5.90 3.15 -16.75
C ALA A 49 -5.12 1.95 -17.27
N LEU A 50 -3.83 1.91 -17.01
CA LEU A 50 -2.98 0.76 -17.29
C LEU A 50 -2.42 0.13 -16.03
N ILE A 51 -2.04 -1.15 -16.12
CA ILE A 51 -1.06 -1.80 -15.26
C ILE A 51 0.15 -2.09 -16.15
N ALA A 52 1.36 -1.79 -15.71
CA ALA A 52 2.59 -1.89 -16.52
C ALA A 52 3.06 -3.33 -16.82
N SER A 53 2.15 -4.27 -16.82
CA SER A 53 2.35 -5.71 -17.01
C SER A 53 1.64 -6.21 -18.26
N THR A 54 2.14 -7.29 -18.85
CA THR A 54 1.46 -8.02 -19.92
C THR A 54 0.52 -9.11 -19.40
N TYR A 55 0.51 -9.40 -18.08
CA TYR A 55 -0.40 -10.36 -17.47
C TYR A 55 -1.80 -9.77 -17.34
N ASN A 56 -2.69 -10.10 -18.28
CA ASN A 56 -4.04 -9.54 -18.43
C ASN A 56 -5.18 -10.48 -18.01
N ALA A 57 -4.88 -11.55 -17.27
CA ALA A 57 -5.88 -12.50 -16.78
C ALA A 57 -6.98 -11.82 -15.93
N PRO A 58 -8.14 -12.47 -15.68
CA PRO A 58 -9.24 -11.88 -14.93
C PRO A 58 -8.89 -11.30 -13.58
N ASP A 59 -7.86 -11.83 -12.93
CA ASP A 59 -7.32 -11.40 -11.63
C ASP A 59 -6.13 -10.42 -11.74
N ALA A 60 -5.85 -9.86 -12.92
CA ALA A 60 -4.72 -8.96 -13.15
C ALA A 60 -4.69 -7.71 -12.25
N ARG A 61 -5.82 -7.33 -11.63
CA ARG A 61 -5.89 -6.25 -10.63
C ARG A 61 -5.47 -6.69 -9.22
N SER A 62 -5.10 -7.95 -9.03
CA SER A 62 -4.57 -8.46 -7.76
C SER A 62 -3.06 -8.28 -7.70
N HIS A 63 -2.57 -7.62 -6.64
CA HIS A 63 -1.13 -7.51 -6.40
C HIS A 63 -0.46 -8.88 -6.28
N ALA A 64 -1.11 -9.85 -5.62
CA ALA A 64 -0.58 -11.21 -5.50
C ALA A 64 -0.46 -11.90 -6.86
N ALA A 65 -1.46 -11.76 -7.75
CA ALA A 65 -1.42 -12.33 -9.08
C ALA A 65 -0.34 -11.66 -9.94
N GLN A 66 -0.22 -10.34 -9.91
CA GLN A 66 0.81 -9.62 -10.65
C GLN A 66 2.22 -9.90 -10.12
N ARG A 67 2.44 -10.06 -8.81
CA ARG A 67 3.75 -10.50 -8.27
C ARG A 67 4.13 -11.89 -8.78
N LYS A 68 3.15 -12.80 -8.86
CA LYS A 68 3.39 -14.19 -9.23
C LYS A 68 3.53 -14.41 -10.74
N HIS A 69 2.72 -13.72 -11.53
CA HIS A 69 2.57 -13.98 -12.98
C HIS A 69 2.88 -12.77 -13.84
N GLY A 70 3.01 -11.58 -13.25
CA GLY A 70 3.25 -10.34 -13.97
C GLY A 70 4.59 -10.33 -14.69
N CYS A 71 4.57 -9.76 -15.89
CA CYS A 71 5.72 -9.56 -16.74
C CYS A 71 5.74 -8.07 -17.12
N PHE A 72 6.63 -7.31 -16.52
CA PHE A 72 6.64 -5.85 -16.57
C PHE A 72 7.66 -5.35 -17.58
N HIS A 73 7.24 -4.37 -18.38
CA HIS A 73 8.04 -3.78 -19.47
C HIS A 73 8.15 -2.26 -19.41
N ALA A 74 7.67 -1.62 -18.36
CA ALA A 74 7.78 -0.18 -18.19
C ALA A 74 7.78 0.21 -16.72
N PHE A 75 8.55 1.23 -16.37
CA PHE A 75 8.32 2.00 -15.15
C PHE A 75 7.12 2.91 -15.35
N VAL A 76 6.32 3.07 -14.30
CA VAL A 76 5.19 4.01 -14.27
C VAL A 76 5.24 4.80 -12.98
N LEU A 77 5.26 6.13 -13.07
CA LEU A 77 5.29 7.01 -11.91
C LEU A 77 4.17 8.04 -11.95
N ASP A 78 3.80 8.49 -10.76
CA ASP A 78 2.86 9.59 -10.52
C ASP A 78 3.55 10.60 -9.59
N VAL A 79 3.66 11.86 -10.05
CA VAL A 79 4.30 12.96 -9.34
C VAL A 79 3.23 13.99 -9.04
N ASP A 80 2.69 13.96 -7.83
CA ASP A 80 1.55 14.77 -7.41
C ASP A 80 1.94 15.98 -6.54
N GLU A 81 3.18 16.02 -6.05
CA GLU A 81 3.66 17.01 -5.09
C GLU A 81 4.92 17.73 -5.59
N GLY A 82 5.26 18.86 -4.96
CA GLY A 82 6.56 19.54 -5.13
C GLY A 82 6.65 20.52 -6.29
N ASN A 83 5.55 20.84 -6.97
CA ASN A 83 5.52 21.81 -8.10
C ASN A 83 6.61 21.56 -9.16
N THR A 84 6.95 20.31 -9.40
CA THR A 84 7.98 19.91 -10.35
C THR A 84 7.53 20.26 -11.77
N SER A 85 8.32 21.05 -12.49
CA SER A 85 8.03 21.33 -13.91
C SER A 85 8.32 20.12 -14.81
N LEU A 86 7.68 20.05 -15.98
CA LEU A 86 7.95 19.02 -16.99
C LEU A 86 9.43 18.94 -17.33
N LYS A 87 10.10 20.09 -17.45
CA LYS A 87 11.54 20.19 -17.75
C LYS A 87 12.38 19.54 -16.63
N GLN A 88 12.10 19.83 -15.36
CA GLN A 88 12.84 19.27 -14.22
C GLN A 88 12.65 17.75 -14.15
N LEU A 89 11.40 17.26 -14.27
CA LEU A 89 11.13 15.83 -14.32
C LEU A 89 11.88 15.15 -15.47
N ASN A 90 11.81 15.71 -16.66
CA ASN A 90 12.50 15.17 -17.83
C ASN A 90 14.02 15.13 -17.67
N GLN A 91 14.61 16.16 -17.04
CA GLN A 91 16.04 16.20 -16.75
C GLN A 91 16.46 15.13 -15.74
N ALA A 92 15.69 14.95 -14.66
CA ALA A 92 15.95 13.91 -13.66
C ALA A 92 15.83 12.50 -14.28
N LEU A 93 14.77 12.26 -15.06
CA LEU A 93 14.61 11.00 -15.79
C LEU A 93 15.77 10.75 -16.77
N SER A 94 16.25 11.79 -17.44
CA SER A 94 17.42 11.66 -18.33
C SER A 94 18.71 11.38 -17.58
N ALA A 95 18.88 11.93 -16.39
CA ALA A 95 20.05 11.64 -15.54
C ALA A 95 20.06 10.20 -15.04
N ILE A 96 18.90 9.63 -14.72
CA ILE A 96 18.75 8.26 -14.18
C ILE A 96 18.73 7.22 -15.31
N CYS A 97 17.94 7.46 -16.36
CA CYS A 97 17.64 6.47 -17.41
C CYS A 97 18.35 6.78 -18.74
N GLY A 98 19.10 7.87 -18.83
CA GLY A 98 19.70 8.30 -20.09
C GLY A 98 18.69 8.86 -21.09
N ASN A 99 19.12 8.99 -22.34
CA ASN A 99 18.23 9.42 -23.45
C ASN A 99 17.46 8.20 -23.98
N CYS A 100 16.38 7.83 -23.32
CA CYS A 100 15.53 6.72 -23.70
C CYS A 100 14.10 7.16 -24.05
N ALA A 101 13.35 6.26 -24.70
CA ALA A 101 11.93 6.44 -24.94
C ALA A 101 11.19 6.70 -23.62
N ARG A 102 10.28 7.65 -23.60
CA ARG A 102 9.39 7.93 -22.46
C ARG A 102 8.20 8.76 -22.87
N ILE A 103 7.12 8.59 -22.18
CA ILE A 103 5.88 9.34 -22.31
C ILE A 103 5.64 10.02 -20.97
N VAL A 104 5.58 11.35 -20.95
CA VAL A 104 5.26 12.14 -19.76
C VAL A 104 4.04 12.99 -20.09
N TYR A 105 3.06 13.05 -19.19
CA TYR A 105 1.85 13.85 -19.40
C TYR A 105 1.27 14.37 -18.08
N ALA A 106 0.62 15.54 -18.18
CA ALA A 106 -0.07 16.12 -17.04
C ALA A 106 -1.28 15.28 -16.61
N THR A 107 -1.49 15.15 -15.31
CA THR A 107 -2.66 14.44 -14.77
C THR A 107 -3.94 15.29 -14.91
N SER A 108 -5.10 14.67 -14.79
CA SER A 108 -6.41 15.37 -14.90
C SER A 108 -6.63 16.42 -13.80
N SER A 109 -5.89 16.38 -12.71
CA SER A 109 -5.95 17.34 -11.61
C SER A 109 -4.86 18.41 -11.66
N ALA A 110 -3.94 18.34 -12.62
CA ALA A 110 -2.87 19.30 -12.78
C ALA A 110 -3.41 20.70 -13.16
N THR A 111 -2.71 21.73 -12.71
CA THR A 111 -2.92 23.14 -13.09
C THR A 111 -1.57 23.80 -13.39
N ALA A 112 -1.58 24.99 -13.97
CA ALA A 112 -0.35 25.73 -14.23
C ALA A 112 0.42 26.04 -12.93
N ASP A 113 -0.28 26.33 -11.83
CA ASP A 113 0.31 26.64 -10.53
C ASP A 113 0.67 25.39 -9.70
N ALA A 114 0.06 24.26 -10.02
CA ALA A 114 0.30 22.98 -9.36
C ALA A 114 0.39 21.84 -10.39
N PRO A 115 1.48 21.77 -11.14
CA PRO A 115 1.70 20.76 -12.15
C PRO A 115 1.86 19.39 -11.50
N LYS A 116 1.25 18.37 -12.13
CA LYS A 116 1.25 16.96 -11.70
C LYS A 116 1.47 16.08 -12.90
N TRP A 117 2.31 15.07 -12.75
CA TRP A 117 2.80 14.31 -13.89
C TRP A 117 2.63 12.82 -13.72
N ARG A 118 2.37 12.14 -14.83
CA ARG A 118 2.63 10.71 -15.00
C ARG A 118 3.72 10.51 -16.04
N ALA A 119 4.57 9.52 -15.78
CA ALA A 119 5.56 9.13 -16.77
C ALA A 119 5.59 7.61 -16.94
N ILE A 120 5.83 7.19 -18.19
CA ILE A 120 5.98 5.79 -18.58
C ILE A 120 7.33 5.67 -19.29
N ILE A 121 8.20 4.79 -18.80
CA ILE A 121 9.55 4.58 -19.32
C ILE A 121 9.69 3.10 -19.69
N PRO A 122 9.63 2.76 -20.98
CA PRO A 122 9.67 1.37 -21.44
C PRO A 122 11.08 0.77 -21.41
N PHE A 123 11.15 -0.53 -21.18
CA PHE A 123 12.33 -1.36 -21.35
C PHE A 123 12.00 -2.69 -22.00
N LYS A 124 12.96 -3.27 -22.77
CA LYS A 124 12.72 -4.46 -23.61
C LYS A 124 12.73 -5.76 -22.82
N SER A 125 13.73 -5.94 -21.95
CA SER A 125 13.82 -7.13 -21.12
C SER A 125 12.81 -7.07 -19.98
N PRO A 126 11.86 -8.03 -19.91
CA PRO A 126 10.86 -8.03 -18.86
C PRO A 126 11.47 -8.30 -17.49
N VAL A 127 10.78 -7.81 -16.46
CA VAL A 127 11.08 -8.13 -15.06
C VAL A 127 9.84 -8.74 -14.40
N THR A 128 10.05 -9.59 -13.39
CA THR A 128 8.97 -10.18 -12.58
C THR A 128 8.27 -9.12 -11.74
N GLY A 129 7.10 -9.45 -11.19
CA GLY A 129 6.36 -8.52 -10.34
C GLY A 129 7.11 -8.12 -9.07
N GLN A 130 7.89 -9.03 -8.49
CA GLN A 130 8.71 -8.74 -7.32
C GLN A 130 9.89 -7.81 -7.67
N GLU A 131 10.61 -8.10 -8.74
CA GLU A 131 11.68 -7.24 -9.24
C GLU A 131 11.16 -5.85 -9.62
N TYR A 132 9.97 -5.78 -10.23
CA TYR A 132 9.32 -4.52 -10.57
C TYR A 132 9.09 -3.64 -9.33
N GLU A 133 8.53 -4.20 -8.24
CA GLU A 133 8.30 -3.44 -7.01
C GLU A 133 9.60 -2.89 -6.41
N GLN A 134 10.68 -3.67 -6.44
CA GLN A 134 12.01 -3.26 -5.97
C GLN A 134 12.63 -2.18 -6.87
N LEU A 135 12.51 -2.34 -8.18
CA LEU A 135 13.01 -1.38 -9.17
C LEU A 135 12.22 -0.05 -9.14
N GLN A 136 10.90 -0.10 -8.94
CA GLN A 136 10.08 1.10 -8.73
C GLN A 136 10.52 1.85 -7.47
N GLN A 137 10.81 1.13 -6.40
CA GLN A 137 11.32 1.74 -5.17
C GLN A 137 12.71 2.37 -5.38
N ALA A 138 13.60 1.71 -6.13
CA ALA A 138 14.90 2.25 -6.48
C ALA A 138 14.79 3.52 -7.35
N LEU A 139 13.88 3.52 -8.33
CA LEU A 139 13.61 4.69 -9.18
C LEU A 139 13.07 5.86 -8.35
N PHE A 140 12.13 5.62 -7.42
CA PHE A 140 11.58 6.67 -6.56
C PHE A 140 12.63 7.25 -5.61
N ALA A 141 13.50 6.41 -5.05
CA ALA A 141 14.63 6.87 -4.24
C ALA A 141 15.62 7.70 -5.04
N SER A 142 15.88 7.32 -6.30
CA SER A 142 16.73 8.09 -7.20
C SER A 142 16.11 9.44 -7.58
N LEU A 143 14.79 9.50 -7.83
CA LEU A 143 14.06 10.73 -8.10
C LEU A 143 14.01 11.64 -6.86
N ALA A 144 13.88 11.08 -5.66
CA ALA A 144 13.93 11.84 -4.42
C ALA A 144 15.28 12.57 -4.23
N ALA A 145 16.39 11.98 -4.68
CA ALA A 145 17.70 12.64 -4.71
C ALA A 145 17.75 13.86 -5.66
N HIS A 146 16.81 13.94 -6.61
CA HIS A 146 16.59 15.10 -7.48
C HIS A 146 15.44 16.01 -6.98
N ASN A 147 15.02 15.89 -5.71
CA ASN A 147 13.92 16.63 -5.10
C ASN A 147 12.55 16.39 -5.81
N ILE A 148 12.33 15.21 -6.36
CA ILE A 148 11.09 14.82 -7.00
C ILE A 148 10.45 13.70 -6.16
N THR A 149 9.26 13.98 -5.57
CA THR A 149 8.52 13.04 -4.78
C THR A 149 7.49 12.33 -5.65
N CYS A 150 7.54 10.99 -5.67
CA CYS A 150 6.56 10.13 -6.35
C CYS A 150 5.54 9.58 -5.37
N ASP A 151 4.30 9.35 -5.85
CA ASP A 151 3.29 8.62 -5.08
C ASP A 151 3.78 7.19 -4.80
N GLN A 152 3.93 6.89 -3.50
CA GLN A 152 4.46 5.61 -3.03
C GLN A 152 3.53 4.42 -3.35
N ALA A 153 2.24 4.66 -3.58
CA ALA A 153 1.30 3.62 -4.01
C ALA A 153 1.70 3.01 -5.36
N MET A 154 2.35 3.80 -6.23
CA MET A 154 2.78 3.36 -7.56
C MET A 154 3.88 2.29 -7.56
N LYS A 155 4.43 1.92 -6.41
CA LYS A 155 5.38 0.79 -6.28
C LYS A 155 4.71 -0.56 -6.47
N GLY A 156 3.42 -0.67 -6.17
CA GLY A 156 2.71 -1.95 -6.16
C GLY A 156 2.50 -2.54 -7.55
N ALA A 157 2.72 -3.85 -7.70
CA ALA A 157 2.67 -4.56 -8.98
C ALA A 157 1.33 -4.44 -9.73
N ALA A 158 0.19 -4.36 -9.03
CA ALA A 158 -1.13 -4.17 -9.65
C ALA A 158 -1.64 -2.72 -9.58
N GLN A 159 -0.77 -1.77 -9.25
CA GLN A 159 -1.19 -0.37 -9.14
C GLN A 159 -1.58 0.17 -10.52
N MET A 160 -2.79 0.70 -10.59
CA MET A 160 -3.32 1.30 -11.82
C MET A 160 -2.80 2.72 -11.99
N SER A 161 -2.37 3.06 -13.19
CA SER A 161 -2.04 4.42 -13.61
C SER A 161 -3.04 4.89 -14.65
N PHE A 162 -3.76 5.97 -14.38
CA PHE A 162 -4.70 6.55 -15.35
C PHE A 162 -3.97 7.05 -16.59
N LEU A 163 -4.51 6.73 -17.74
CA LEU A 163 -4.03 7.17 -19.05
C LEU A 163 -4.33 8.67 -19.31
N PRO A 164 -3.72 9.29 -20.33
CA PRO A 164 -3.94 10.69 -20.66
C PRO A 164 -5.41 11.04 -20.80
N ASN A 165 -5.89 11.94 -19.93
CA ASN A 165 -7.29 12.33 -19.87
C ASN A 165 -7.45 13.73 -19.27
N VAL A 166 -8.18 14.60 -19.96
CA VAL A 166 -8.60 15.91 -19.46
C VAL A 166 -10.12 15.95 -19.46
N PRO A 167 -10.76 15.85 -18.29
CA PRO A 167 -12.22 15.77 -18.19
C PRO A 167 -12.91 17.04 -18.70
N PRO A 168 -14.20 16.99 -19.05
CA PRO A 168 -14.93 18.11 -19.66
C PRO A 168 -14.90 19.41 -18.83
N ASP A 169 -14.99 19.31 -17.50
CA ASP A 169 -14.97 20.46 -16.56
C ASP A 169 -13.59 21.17 -16.50
N LYS A 170 -12.54 20.53 -17.00
CA LYS A 170 -11.18 21.07 -17.11
C LYS A 170 -10.85 21.62 -18.48
N ARG A 171 -11.88 21.84 -19.32
CA ARG A 171 -11.74 22.41 -20.68
C ARG A 171 -12.37 23.79 -20.77
N GLY A 172 -11.91 24.59 -21.73
CA GLY A 172 -12.52 25.84 -22.10
C GLY A 172 -13.78 25.62 -22.95
N GLU A 173 -14.47 26.72 -23.29
CA GLU A 173 -15.66 26.71 -24.17
C GLU A 173 -15.34 26.19 -25.58
N ASP A 174 -14.12 26.38 -26.05
CA ASP A 174 -13.58 25.86 -27.29
C ASP A 174 -13.25 24.36 -27.24
N GLY A 175 -13.42 23.72 -26.07
CA GLY A 175 -13.09 22.32 -25.81
C GLY A 175 -11.60 22.04 -25.65
N ALA A 176 -10.73 23.06 -25.69
CA ALA A 176 -9.30 22.89 -25.40
C ALA A 176 -9.05 22.69 -23.88
N PRO A 177 -8.05 21.90 -23.48
CA PRO A 177 -7.64 21.83 -22.08
C PRO A 177 -7.27 23.21 -21.51
N LYS A 178 -7.77 23.56 -20.32
CA LYS A 178 -7.33 24.77 -19.59
C LYS A 178 -5.87 24.70 -19.20
N TYR A 179 -5.39 23.49 -18.88
CA TYR A 179 -3.99 23.17 -18.69
C TYR A 179 -3.74 21.73 -19.11
N TYR A 180 -2.75 21.51 -19.93
CA TYR A 180 -2.24 20.19 -20.29
C TYR A 180 -0.90 20.32 -20.98
N GLU A 181 0.09 19.65 -20.46
CA GLU A 181 1.42 19.52 -21.07
C GLU A 181 1.79 18.06 -21.22
N TYR A 182 2.58 17.73 -22.20
CA TYR A 182 3.09 16.38 -22.41
C TYR A 182 4.45 16.39 -23.10
N LEU A 183 5.15 15.29 -22.99
CA LEU A 183 6.40 15.00 -23.71
C LEU A 183 6.37 13.55 -24.18
N VAL A 184 6.58 13.34 -25.47
CA VAL A 184 6.82 12.02 -26.05
C VAL A 184 8.24 12.00 -26.61
N CYS A 185 9.16 11.34 -25.90
CA CYS A 185 10.52 11.12 -26.37
C CYS A 185 10.55 9.86 -27.22
N LYS A 186 10.80 10.01 -28.55
CA LYS A 186 10.80 8.93 -29.55
C LYS A 186 12.17 8.25 -29.69
N ALA A 187 13.03 8.31 -28.69
CA ALA A 187 14.29 7.57 -28.64
C ALA A 187 14.03 6.04 -28.53
N ASP A 188 15.08 5.24 -28.55
CA ASP A 188 14.94 3.80 -28.32
C ASP A 188 14.54 3.49 -26.88
N SER A 189 13.73 2.45 -26.70
CA SER A 189 13.44 1.91 -25.38
C SER A 189 14.73 1.38 -24.74
N LEU A 190 14.83 1.48 -23.41
CA LEU A 190 15.90 0.82 -22.66
C LEU A 190 15.98 -0.66 -23.04
N SER A 191 17.17 -1.22 -23.16
CA SER A 191 17.33 -2.67 -23.34
C SER A 191 16.87 -3.41 -22.10
N GLN A 192 17.25 -2.90 -20.93
CA GLN A 192 16.89 -3.36 -19.59
C GLN A 192 16.81 -2.17 -18.64
N PRO A 193 16.30 -2.30 -17.41
CA PRO A 193 16.42 -1.27 -16.39
C PRO A 193 17.88 -0.81 -16.23
N PRO A 194 18.14 0.49 -15.95
CA PRO A 194 19.48 1.01 -15.74
C PRO A 194 20.23 0.26 -14.63
N GLN A 195 21.53 0.00 -14.83
CA GLN A 195 22.33 -0.76 -13.87
C GLN A 195 22.32 -0.15 -12.47
N CYS A 196 22.34 1.17 -12.35
CA CYS A 196 22.26 1.85 -11.05
C CYS A 196 20.94 1.55 -10.30
N LEU A 197 19.83 1.33 -11.01
CA LEU A 197 18.56 0.93 -10.40
C LEU A 197 18.56 -0.55 -10.05
N LEU A 198 19.18 -1.39 -10.85
CA LEU A 198 19.36 -2.83 -10.54
C LEU A 198 20.18 -3.02 -9.27
N ASP A 199 21.32 -2.33 -9.16
CA ASP A 199 22.19 -2.38 -7.97
C ASP A 199 21.49 -1.84 -6.70
N MET A 200 20.67 -0.82 -6.86
CA MET A 200 19.88 -0.27 -5.75
C MET A 200 18.74 -1.21 -5.36
N ALA A 201 18.05 -1.81 -6.32
CA ALA A 201 16.97 -2.78 -6.09
C ALA A 201 17.50 -4.02 -5.37
N GLU A 202 18.70 -4.51 -5.73
CA GLU A 202 19.35 -5.62 -5.04
C GLU A 202 19.66 -5.28 -3.57
N LYS A 203 20.16 -4.07 -3.29
CA LYS A 203 20.38 -3.61 -1.91
C LYS A 203 19.08 -3.49 -1.12
N ILE A 204 18.00 -3.04 -1.76
CA ILE A 204 16.66 -2.99 -1.15
C ILE A 204 16.19 -4.41 -0.83
N ALA A 205 16.29 -5.34 -1.78
CA ALA A 205 15.92 -6.74 -1.58
C ALA A 205 16.70 -7.39 -0.43
N GLN A 206 18.00 -7.16 -0.34
CA GLN A 206 18.83 -7.65 0.76
C GLN A 206 18.38 -7.11 2.11
N ARG A 207 18.14 -5.81 2.22
CA ARG A 207 17.62 -5.19 3.46
C ARG A 207 16.27 -5.75 3.88
N ASP A 208 15.37 -5.99 2.92
CA ASP A 208 14.07 -6.59 3.19
C ASP A 208 14.20 -8.03 3.72
N ILE A 209 15.11 -8.82 3.16
CA ILE A 209 15.43 -10.18 3.62
C ILE A 209 16.00 -10.12 5.05
N GLU A 210 16.97 -9.26 5.31
CA GLU A 210 17.57 -9.08 6.63
C GLU A 210 16.50 -8.66 7.66
N ALA A 211 15.63 -7.70 7.31
CA ALA A 211 14.55 -7.26 8.17
C ALA A 211 13.55 -8.40 8.48
N GLN A 212 13.23 -9.24 7.49
CA GLN A 212 12.36 -10.41 7.67
C GLN A 212 13.02 -11.46 8.58
N LEU A 213 14.32 -11.71 8.42
CA LEU A 213 15.06 -12.64 9.27
C LEU A 213 15.10 -12.17 10.72
N ILE A 214 15.40 -10.90 10.95
CA ILE A 214 15.38 -10.29 12.29
C ILE A 214 13.96 -10.36 12.89
N ALA A 215 12.93 -10.04 12.13
CA ALA A 215 11.55 -10.13 12.59
C ALA A 215 11.15 -11.57 12.94
N ALA A 216 11.58 -12.55 12.13
CA ALA A 216 11.33 -13.97 12.39
C ALA A 216 12.09 -14.46 13.65
N GLU A 217 13.31 -14.00 13.88
CA GLU A 217 14.08 -14.31 15.09
C GLU A 217 13.43 -13.74 16.34
N VAL A 218 13.04 -12.46 16.30
CA VAL A 218 12.30 -11.81 17.38
C VAL A 218 10.96 -12.52 17.66
N ALA A 219 10.26 -12.95 16.62
CA ALA A 219 9.02 -13.71 16.79
C ALA A 219 9.27 -15.09 17.44
N ARG A 220 10.34 -15.80 17.04
CA ARG A 220 10.76 -17.07 17.66
C ARG A 220 11.11 -16.90 19.14
N ASP A 221 11.88 -15.87 19.46
CA ASP A 221 12.25 -15.57 20.84
C ASP A 221 11.04 -15.24 21.73
N ARG A 222 10.09 -14.47 21.19
CA ARG A 222 8.82 -14.19 21.87
C ARG A 222 8.01 -15.46 22.08
N ALA A 223 7.88 -16.29 21.06
CA ALA A 223 7.18 -17.58 21.14
C ALA A 223 7.86 -18.52 22.17
N GLN A 224 9.19 -18.59 22.18
CA GLN A 224 9.94 -19.40 23.13
C GLN A 224 9.77 -18.88 24.59
N LYS A 225 9.82 -17.56 24.80
CA LYS A 225 9.58 -16.93 26.11
C LYS A 225 8.12 -17.19 26.57
N ARG A 226 7.16 -17.11 25.66
CA ARG A 226 5.75 -17.43 25.94
C ARG A 226 5.58 -18.90 26.32
N ARG A 227 6.21 -19.83 25.57
CA ARG A 227 6.18 -21.27 25.89
C ARG A 227 6.82 -21.57 27.24
N LYS A 228 7.98 -21.01 27.58
CA LYS A 228 8.62 -21.15 28.90
C LYS A 228 7.75 -20.59 30.03
N ARG A 229 7.03 -19.50 29.83
CA ARG A 229 6.06 -18.96 30.80
C ARG A 229 4.90 -19.91 31.00
N HIS A 230 4.34 -20.50 29.94
CA HIS A 230 3.28 -21.52 30.03
C HIS A 230 3.75 -22.79 30.70
N GLU A 231 4.98 -23.23 30.50
CA GLU A 231 5.58 -24.40 31.17
C GLU A 231 5.77 -24.18 32.68
N HIS A 232 5.87 -22.92 33.13
CA HIS A 232 6.10 -22.57 34.55
C HIS A 232 4.91 -21.93 35.25
N SER A 233 3.84 -21.65 34.56
CA SER A 233 2.63 -21.00 35.09
C SER A 233 1.39 -21.65 34.51
N GLU A 234 0.58 -22.27 35.32
CA GLU A 234 -0.75 -22.79 34.95
C GLU A 234 -1.78 -21.65 34.75
N MET A 235 -1.38 -20.40 34.90
CA MET A 235 -2.23 -19.22 34.74
C MET A 235 -1.72 -18.33 33.61
N LEU A 236 -2.65 -17.86 32.80
CA LEU A 236 -2.42 -16.80 31.80
C LEU A 236 -2.00 -15.49 32.51
N SER A 237 -1.31 -14.63 31.78
CA SER A 237 -1.13 -13.25 32.27
C SER A 237 -2.48 -12.51 32.31
N PRO A 238 -2.65 -11.44 33.09
CA PRO A 238 -3.91 -10.69 33.13
C PRO A 238 -4.34 -10.20 31.75
N ILE A 239 -3.41 -9.80 30.90
CA ILE A 239 -3.68 -9.33 29.53
C ILE A 239 -4.12 -10.49 28.63
N GLU A 240 -3.47 -11.64 28.72
CA GLU A 240 -3.85 -12.83 27.95
C GLU A 240 -5.24 -13.32 28.40
N GLN A 241 -5.50 -13.33 29.73
CA GLN A 241 -6.81 -13.70 30.26
C GLN A 241 -7.89 -12.73 29.80
N PHE A 242 -7.62 -11.42 29.82
CA PHE A 242 -8.55 -10.42 29.31
C PHE A 242 -8.93 -10.69 27.84
N ASN A 243 -7.93 -10.94 26.98
CA ASN A 243 -8.15 -11.22 25.56
C ASN A 243 -8.87 -12.56 25.29
N GLU A 244 -8.80 -13.54 26.22
CA GLU A 244 -9.60 -14.76 26.11
C GLU A 244 -11.05 -14.56 26.58
N ASP A 245 -11.24 -13.72 27.62
CA ASP A 245 -12.55 -13.46 28.20
C ASP A 245 -13.41 -12.48 27.38
N HIS A 246 -12.77 -11.66 26.50
CA HIS A 246 -13.45 -10.60 25.75
C HIS A 246 -13.30 -10.79 24.24
N ASP A 247 -14.43 -10.88 23.55
CA ASP A 247 -14.47 -10.89 22.08
C ASP A 247 -14.11 -9.52 21.52
N LEU A 248 -13.07 -9.46 20.67
CA LEU A 248 -12.61 -8.22 20.06
C LEU A 248 -13.71 -7.52 19.25
N THR A 249 -14.53 -8.28 18.51
CA THR A 249 -15.58 -7.70 17.66
C THR A 249 -16.63 -6.99 18.52
N GLN A 250 -17.05 -7.63 19.62
CA GLN A 250 -17.99 -7.03 20.56
C GLN A 250 -17.39 -5.76 21.21
N MET A 251 -16.14 -5.83 21.64
CA MET A 251 -15.42 -4.70 22.23
C MET A 251 -15.33 -3.51 21.28
N LEU A 252 -15.05 -3.77 19.99
CA LEU A 252 -15.02 -2.71 18.96
C LEU A 252 -16.39 -2.01 18.85
N LEU A 253 -17.48 -2.77 18.77
CA LEU A 253 -18.82 -2.21 18.65
C LEU A 253 -19.20 -1.36 19.88
N GLU A 254 -18.93 -1.86 21.08
CA GLU A 254 -19.18 -1.15 22.34
C GLU A 254 -18.34 0.13 22.47
N CYS A 255 -17.14 0.13 21.92
CA CYS A 255 -16.22 1.27 21.95
C CYS A 255 -16.35 2.25 20.76
N GLY A 256 -17.36 2.07 19.89
CA GLY A 256 -17.74 3.05 18.87
C GLY A 256 -17.18 2.80 17.48
N TRP A 257 -16.68 1.60 17.18
CA TRP A 257 -16.43 1.19 15.81
C TRP A 257 -17.74 0.85 15.09
N GLU A 258 -17.90 1.33 13.87
CA GLU A 258 -19.10 1.11 13.07
C GLU A 258 -18.87 -0.02 12.05
N PRO A 259 -19.74 -1.04 11.97
CA PRO A 259 -19.60 -2.10 10.99
C PRO A 259 -19.78 -1.57 9.56
N ARG A 260 -18.91 -2.00 8.65
CA ARG A 260 -18.92 -1.63 7.21
C ARG A 260 -18.95 -2.84 6.28
N GLY A 261 -19.05 -4.04 6.83
CA GLY A 261 -19.09 -5.31 6.11
C GLY A 261 -18.72 -6.47 7.01
N ARG A 262 -18.52 -7.65 6.41
CA ARG A 262 -18.10 -8.83 7.15
C ARG A 262 -16.67 -8.65 7.67
N ALA A 263 -16.52 -8.65 9.00
CA ALA A 263 -15.23 -8.45 9.69
C ALA A 263 -14.49 -7.13 9.32
N CYS A 264 -15.24 -6.11 8.87
CA CYS A 264 -14.69 -4.81 8.48
C CYS A 264 -15.45 -3.67 9.18
N TYR A 265 -14.71 -2.69 9.70
CA TYR A 265 -15.22 -1.61 10.54
C TYR A 265 -14.64 -0.27 10.14
N ALA A 266 -15.38 0.81 10.41
CA ALA A 266 -14.86 2.17 10.43
C ALA A 266 -14.37 2.51 11.82
N SER A 267 -13.16 3.06 11.94
CA SER A 267 -12.60 3.52 13.21
C SER A 267 -13.32 4.79 13.71
N PRO A 268 -13.56 4.93 15.02
CA PRO A 268 -14.09 6.17 15.60
C PRO A 268 -13.13 7.34 15.45
N TYR A 269 -11.84 7.08 15.24
CA TYR A 269 -10.82 8.10 15.00
C TYR A 269 -10.73 8.54 13.53
N SER A 270 -11.32 7.78 12.60
CA SER A 270 -11.27 8.09 11.17
C SER A 270 -12.27 9.18 10.79
N HIS A 271 -11.80 10.24 10.15
CA HIS A 271 -12.65 11.31 9.62
C HIS A 271 -13.54 10.86 8.45
N SER A 272 -13.02 9.97 7.60
CA SER A 272 -13.74 9.51 6.40
C SER A 272 -14.86 8.52 6.71
N LYS A 273 -14.87 7.91 7.91
CA LYS A 273 -15.80 6.85 8.32
C LYS A 273 -15.90 5.69 7.31
N GLY A 274 -14.91 5.56 6.45
CA GLY A 274 -14.78 4.46 5.48
C GLY A 274 -14.31 3.16 6.12
N PRO A 275 -14.44 2.02 5.41
CA PRO A 275 -13.93 0.72 5.85
C PRO A 275 -12.41 0.77 5.94
N SER A 276 -11.86 0.72 7.14
CA SER A 276 -10.43 0.87 7.38
C SER A 276 -9.83 -0.10 8.39
N VAL A 277 -10.68 -0.81 9.12
CA VAL A 277 -10.26 -1.76 10.15
C VAL A 277 -10.79 -3.14 9.80
N TYR A 278 -9.92 -4.13 9.78
CA TYR A 278 -10.27 -5.52 9.48
C TYR A 278 -9.90 -6.42 10.65
N VAL A 279 -10.82 -7.28 11.07
CA VAL A 279 -10.63 -8.22 12.18
C VAL A 279 -10.29 -9.61 11.63
N TYR A 280 -9.18 -10.15 12.10
CA TYR A 280 -8.69 -11.49 11.81
C TYR A 280 -8.51 -12.23 13.14
N ASP A 281 -9.41 -13.17 13.41
CA ASP A 281 -9.46 -13.85 14.70
C ASP A 281 -9.62 -12.82 15.84
N GLN A 282 -8.81 -12.86 16.88
CA GLN A 282 -8.81 -11.90 18.00
C GLN A 282 -7.83 -10.73 17.79
N ARG A 283 -7.58 -10.32 16.54
CA ARG A 283 -6.70 -9.20 16.21
C ARG A 283 -7.26 -8.32 15.11
N ALA A 284 -7.23 -7.02 15.32
CA ALA A 284 -7.58 -6.03 14.31
C ALA A 284 -6.33 -5.46 13.63
N VAL A 285 -6.49 -5.14 12.35
CA VAL A 285 -5.51 -4.38 11.55
C VAL A 285 -6.20 -3.14 11.02
N SER A 286 -5.68 -1.98 11.37
CA SER A 286 -6.15 -0.69 10.86
C SER A 286 -5.22 -0.14 9.79
N PHE A 287 -5.81 0.28 8.69
CA PHE A 287 -5.13 0.90 7.55
C PHE A 287 -5.30 2.43 7.54
N THR A 288 -5.89 3.00 8.59
CA THR A 288 -6.00 4.46 8.71
C THR A 288 -4.90 5.02 9.61
N SER A 289 -4.25 6.09 9.14
CA SER A 289 -3.27 6.82 9.93
C SER A 289 -3.86 7.47 11.18
N SER A 290 -5.18 7.65 11.24
CA SER A 290 -5.88 8.22 12.40
C SER A 290 -5.80 7.32 13.64
N ASP A 291 -5.57 6.02 13.49
CA ASP A 291 -5.42 5.07 14.59
C ASP A 291 -3.97 5.01 15.08
N ALA A 292 -3.01 5.49 14.30
CA ALA A 292 -1.60 5.50 14.68
C ALA A 292 -1.39 6.35 15.94
N GLY A 293 -0.70 5.78 16.93
CA GLY A 293 -0.45 6.43 18.22
C GLY A 293 -1.66 6.52 19.17
N GLN A 294 -2.87 6.13 18.71
CA GLN A 294 -4.08 6.07 19.56
C GLN A 294 -4.32 4.68 20.12
N LEU A 295 -3.96 3.65 19.38
CA LEU A 295 -4.26 2.24 19.68
C LEU A 295 -3.07 1.35 19.32
N GLY A 296 -2.85 0.31 20.11
CA GLY A 296 -2.01 -0.83 19.78
C GLY A 296 -0.60 -0.50 19.31
N LYS A 297 -0.11 -1.24 18.33
CA LYS A 297 1.27 -1.13 17.83
C LYS A 297 1.30 -0.87 16.32
N GLU A 298 2.08 0.11 15.93
CA GLU A 298 2.35 0.37 14.53
C GLU A 298 3.30 -0.70 13.95
N THR A 299 2.96 -1.19 12.78
CA THR A 299 3.78 -2.15 12.02
C THR A 299 4.78 -1.41 11.15
N ALA A 300 5.80 -2.12 10.66
CA ALA A 300 6.79 -1.57 9.72
C ALA A 300 6.19 -1.00 8.43
N ASN A 301 4.95 -1.38 8.09
CA ASN A 301 4.22 -0.87 6.93
C ASN A 301 3.33 0.35 7.25
N GLY A 302 3.43 0.92 8.46
CA GLY A 302 2.61 2.06 8.89
C GLY A 302 1.15 1.71 9.21
N TRP A 303 0.82 0.42 9.36
CA TRP A 303 -0.49 -0.04 9.80
C TRP A 303 -0.50 -0.19 11.32
N THR A 304 -1.66 -0.03 11.93
CA THR A 304 -1.82 -0.24 13.37
C THR A 304 -2.48 -1.59 13.64
N THR A 305 -1.89 -2.39 14.53
CA THR A 305 -2.49 -3.66 14.98
C THR A 305 -2.83 -3.59 16.45
N TYR A 306 -4.00 -4.11 16.82
CA TYR A 306 -4.48 -4.11 18.20
C TYR A 306 -5.41 -5.31 18.50
N ASP A 307 -5.55 -5.62 19.78
CA ASP A 307 -6.44 -6.64 20.31
C ASP A 307 -7.48 -6.03 21.28
N ALA A 308 -8.27 -6.85 21.96
CA ALA A 308 -9.29 -6.38 22.89
C ALA A 308 -8.68 -5.58 24.06
N TRP A 309 -7.50 -5.99 24.53
CA TRP A 309 -6.80 -5.26 25.59
C TRP A 309 -6.38 -3.84 25.16
N ASP A 310 -5.82 -3.71 23.96
CA ASP A 310 -5.43 -2.42 23.42
C ASP A 310 -6.64 -1.46 23.31
N VAL A 311 -7.80 -1.97 22.88
CA VAL A 311 -9.06 -1.20 22.82
C VAL A 311 -9.50 -0.78 24.23
N PHE A 312 -9.46 -1.68 25.19
CA PHE A 312 -9.82 -1.42 26.60
C PHE A 312 -8.92 -0.33 27.21
N VAL A 313 -7.61 -0.44 27.04
CA VAL A 313 -6.65 0.57 27.49
C VAL A 313 -6.95 1.93 26.89
N ALA A 314 -7.11 2.00 25.58
CA ALA A 314 -7.28 3.27 24.87
C ALA A 314 -8.66 3.93 25.13
N ARG A 315 -9.74 3.15 25.12
CA ARG A 315 -11.11 3.68 25.13
C ARG A 315 -11.72 3.79 26.52
N VAL A 316 -11.35 2.89 27.42
CA VAL A 316 -11.91 2.85 28.77
C VAL A 316 -10.96 3.54 29.78
N HIS A 317 -9.66 3.43 29.58
CA HIS A 317 -8.66 3.97 30.49
C HIS A 317 -7.79 5.09 29.93
N GLY A 318 -8.21 5.72 28.81
CA GLY A 318 -7.56 6.90 28.23
C GLY A 318 -6.08 6.69 27.87
N GLY A 319 -5.70 5.45 27.51
CA GLY A 319 -4.32 5.07 27.16
C GLY A 319 -3.45 4.67 28.35
N SER A 320 -3.98 4.63 29.58
CA SER A 320 -3.22 4.20 30.76
C SER A 320 -3.26 2.69 30.94
N GLU A 321 -2.24 1.99 30.45
CA GLU A 321 -2.12 0.53 30.61
C GLU A 321 -2.11 0.11 32.10
N ARG A 322 -1.47 0.90 32.97
CA ARG A 322 -1.45 0.61 34.40
C ARG A 322 -2.83 0.67 35.03
N ALA A 323 -3.62 1.72 34.72
CA ALA A 323 -4.97 1.86 35.26
C ALA A 323 -5.90 0.73 34.73
N ALA A 324 -5.76 0.33 33.48
CA ALA A 324 -6.48 -0.78 32.89
C ALA A 324 -6.13 -2.11 33.61
N LEU A 325 -4.85 -2.35 33.86
CA LEU A 325 -4.38 -3.55 34.54
C LEU A 325 -4.89 -3.63 35.98
N ASP A 326 -4.78 -2.54 36.73
CA ASP A 326 -5.26 -2.46 38.12
C ASP A 326 -6.78 -2.69 38.18
N ASN A 327 -7.55 -2.05 37.29
CA ASN A 327 -8.99 -2.22 37.19
C ASN A 327 -9.38 -3.67 36.85
N TYR A 328 -8.77 -4.26 35.82
CA TYR A 328 -9.10 -5.64 35.43
C TYR A 328 -8.75 -6.64 36.53
N CYS A 329 -7.57 -6.52 37.16
CA CYS A 329 -7.15 -7.39 38.24
C CYS A 329 -8.08 -7.30 39.46
N GLU A 330 -8.65 -6.13 39.74
CA GLU A 330 -9.61 -5.92 40.82
C GLU A 330 -10.96 -6.56 40.48
N VAL A 331 -11.52 -6.23 39.29
CA VAL A 331 -12.86 -6.69 38.87
C VAL A 331 -12.90 -8.19 38.61
N SER A 332 -11.88 -8.76 37.96
CA SER A 332 -11.79 -10.19 37.66
C SER A 332 -11.39 -11.07 38.85
N GLY A 333 -10.94 -10.48 39.95
CA GLY A 333 -10.37 -11.21 41.08
C GLY A 333 -9.05 -11.93 40.75
N TYR A 334 -8.38 -11.57 39.65
CA TYR A 334 -7.17 -12.23 39.14
C TYR A 334 -6.08 -12.41 40.22
N ASN A 335 -5.87 -11.41 41.06
CA ASN A 335 -4.87 -11.47 42.13
C ASN A 335 -5.25 -12.47 43.22
N GLN A 336 -6.53 -12.66 43.54
CA GLN A 336 -7.01 -13.63 44.52
C GLN A 336 -6.85 -15.07 44.00
N VAL A 337 -7.15 -15.32 42.72
CA VAL A 337 -6.93 -16.60 42.06
C VAL A 337 -5.47 -16.96 42.01
N LYS A 338 -4.59 -16.00 41.70
CA LYS A 338 -3.13 -16.18 41.68
C LYS A 338 -2.61 -16.55 43.08
N LEU A 339 -3.03 -15.85 44.13
CA LEU A 339 -2.65 -16.16 45.51
C LEU A 339 -3.11 -17.55 45.92
N HIS A 340 -4.34 -17.93 45.58
CA HIS A 340 -4.89 -19.27 45.90
C HIS A 340 -4.08 -20.38 45.22
N THR A 341 -3.69 -20.19 43.98
CA THR A 341 -2.87 -21.15 43.19
C THR A 341 -1.47 -21.30 43.79
N ILE A 342 -0.83 -20.19 44.20
CA ILE A 342 0.47 -20.20 44.88
C ILE A 342 0.42 -20.92 46.24
N VAL A 343 -0.60 -20.63 47.04
CA VAL A 343 -0.80 -21.27 48.36
C VAL A 343 -1.04 -22.78 48.19
N LYS A 344 -1.82 -23.20 47.18
CA LYS A 344 -2.08 -24.61 46.89
C LYS A 344 -0.80 -25.37 46.49
N LYS A 345 0.11 -24.74 45.71
CA LYS A 345 1.44 -25.30 45.37
C LYS A 345 2.34 -25.45 46.57
N TRP A 346 2.31 -24.48 47.49
CA TRP A 346 3.16 -24.51 48.72
C TRP A 346 2.61 -25.49 49.75
N GLY A 347 1.31 -25.76 49.73
CA GLY A 347 0.68 -26.76 50.65
C GLY A 347 0.80 -28.21 50.20
N GLN A 348 1.37 -28.47 49.03
CA GLN A 348 1.62 -29.82 48.50
C GLN A 348 3.11 -30.23 48.50
N SER A 349 3.98 -29.36 48.94
CA SER A 349 5.40 -29.60 49.23
C SER A 349 5.61 -29.76 50.72
#